data_2866218c52af88fd22557d88da02ef73
#
_entry.id   2866218c52af88fd22557d88da02ef73
#
_cell.length_a   1.000
_cell.length_b   1.000
_cell.length_c   1.000
_cell.angle_alpha   90.00
_cell.angle_beta   90.00
_cell.angle_gamma   90.00
#
_symmetry.space_group_name_H-M   'P 1'
#
loop_
_entity.id
_entity.type
_entity.pdbx_description
1 polymer ?
#
loop_
_entity_poly.entity_id
_entity_poly.type
_entity_poly.pdbx_seq_one_letter_code
_entity_poly.pdbx_strand_id
1 'polypeptide(L)'
;RYSEDQKRAALDPFLESYVRAFAKKSIYAEDFVGHFVKVHKRAALQVDFPRWLDGAGVPPYEPETPACDASVAACEAAVDRIQTDGTRVGQLWRTWPTPQRAYFLDLLCGTPPEDDAAPPAQLYAFCRAAGLSDSRNGELTMRWALLVLRDRLELKDEDVERLWVLSERL
;
A
#
# COMPACT_ATOMS: atom_id res chain seq x y z
N ARG A 1 -21.05 17.85 -6.79
CA ARG A 1 -19.90 16.92 -6.81
C ARG A 1 -19.40 16.84 -8.25
N TYR A 2 -18.10 16.94 -8.46
CA TYR A 2 -17.49 16.71 -9.78
C TYR A 2 -17.37 15.20 -10.04
N SER A 3 -17.61 14.77 -11.28
CA SER A 3 -17.28 13.40 -11.69
C SER A 3 -15.75 13.17 -11.67
N GLU A 4 -15.30 11.90 -11.66
CA GLU A 4 -13.87 11.58 -11.69
C GLU A 4 -13.19 12.14 -12.96
N ASP A 5 -13.89 12.11 -14.10
CA ASP A 5 -13.39 12.71 -15.35
C ASP A 5 -13.25 14.22 -15.25
N GLN A 6 -14.18 14.91 -14.55
CA GLN A 6 -14.09 16.34 -14.30
C GLN A 6 -12.95 16.69 -13.34
N LYS A 7 -12.69 15.85 -12.33
CA LYS A 7 -11.55 16.03 -11.41
C LYS A 7 -10.22 15.88 -12.16
N ARG A 8 -10.08 14.85 -12.99
CA ARG A 8 -8.89 14.64 -13.83
C ARG A 8 -8.69 15.77 -14.83
N ALA A 9 -9.75 16.20 -15.52
CA ALA A 9 -9.70 17.30 -16.47
C ALA A 9 -9.23 18.63 -15.84
N ALA A 10 -9.47 18.83 -14.54
CA ALA A 10 -8.97 19.98 -13.81
C ALA A 10 -7.53 19.78 -13.26
N LEU A 11 -7.20 18.57 -12.83
CA LEU A 11 -5.92 18.23 -12.21
C LEU A 11 -4.78 18.13 -13.22
N ASP A 12 -5.00 17.46 -14.37
CA ASP A 12 -3.94 17.22 -15.35
C ASP A 12 -3.32 18.52 -15.91
N PRO A 13 -4.10 19.54 -16.34
CA PRO A 13 -3.53 20.81 -16.76
C PRO A 13 -2.80 21.56 -15.63
N PHE A 14 -3.27 21.42 -14.39
CA PHE A 14 -2.60 22.00 -13.24
C PHE A 14 -1.22 21.35 -13.05
N LEU A 15 -1.15 20.01 -13.00
CA LEU A 15 0.10 19.27 -12.83
C LEU A 15 1.08 19.58 -13.97
N GLU A 16 0.61 19.63 -15.21
CA GLU A 16 1.45 20.00 -16.36
C GLU A 16 2.03 21.42 -16.21
N SER A 17 1.20 22.39 -15.84
CA SER A 17 1.62 23.77 -15.62
C SER A 17 2.61 23.89 -14.46
N TYR A 18 2.38 23.12 -13.37
CA TYR A 18 3.23 23.09 -12.20
C TYR A 18 4.60 22.49 -12.52
N VAL A 19 4.64 21.32 -13.17
CA VAL A 19 5.90 20.70 -13.59
C VAL A 19 6.67 21.61 -14.54
N ARG A 20 6.01 22.29 -15.48
CA ARG A 20 6.67 23.23 -16.41
C ARG A 20 7.25 24.44 -15.70
N ALA A 21 6.54 24.99 -14.71
CA ALA A 21 6.99 26.16 -13.97
C ALA A 21 8.21 25.88 -13.08
N PHE A 22 8.27 24.69 -12.51
CA PHE A 22 9.26 24.33 -11.50
C PHE A 22 10.22 23.20 -11.93
N ALA A 23 10.26 22.85 -13.20
CA ALA A 23 11.14 21.80 -13.72
C ALA A 23 12.60 22.04 -13.31
N LYS A 24 13.23 21.02 -12.73
CA LYS A 24 14.64 21.02 -12.28
C LYS A 24 14.96 22.12 -11.24
N LYS A 25 13.98 22.59 -10.50
CA LYS A 25 14.16 23.56 -9.39
C LYS A 25 13.80 22.89 -8.06
N SER A 26 14.52 23.25 -7.02
CA SER A 26 14.07 23.03 -5.65
C SER A 26 13.02 24.09 -5.32
N ILE A 27 11.94 23.69 -4.67
CA ILE A 27 10.83 24.58 -4.33
C ILE A 27 10.43 24.38 -2.86
N TYR A 28 9.81 25.41 -2.31
CA TYR A 28 9.18 25.36 -1.00
C TYR A 28 7.67 25.16 -1.12
N ALA A 29 7.01 24.84 -0.01
CA ALA A 29 5.56 24.65 0.03
C ALA A 29 4.81 25.92 -0.43
N GLU A 30 5.32 27.11 -0.13
CA GLU A 30 4.78 28.40 -0.53
C GLU A 30 4.76 28.57 -2.05
N ASP A 31 5.75 28.05 -2.77
CA ASP A 31 5.78 28.09 -4.23
C ASP A 31 4.65 27.26 -4.82
N PHE A 32 4.39 26.07 -4.23
CA PHE A 32 3.24 25.25 -4.60
C PHE A 32 1.92 25.97 -4.33
N VAL A 33 1.74 26.50 -3.12
CA VAL A 33 0.52 27.22 -2.74
C VAL A 33 0.30 28.42 -3.67
N GLY A 34 1.34 29.22 -3.92
CA GLY A 34 1.26 30.36 -4.83
C GLY A 34 0.84 29.96 -6.24
N HIS A 35 1.37 28.85 -6.77
CA HIS A 35 0.98 28.33 -8.08
C HIS A 35 -0.46 27.83 -8.06
N PHE A 36 -0.87 27.07 -7.03
CA PHE A 36 -2.23 26.56 -6.88
C PHE A 36 -3.26 27.70 -6.81
N VAL A 37 -3.03 28.70 -5.97
CA VAL A 37 -3.91 29.87 -5.85
C VAL A 37 -4.05 30.62 -7.18
N LYS A 38 -2.96 30.73 -7.95
CA LYS A 38 -2.98 31.38 -9.26
C LYS A 38 -3.86 30.64 -10.27
N VAL A 39 -3.79 29.32 -10.27
CA VAL A 39 -4.51 28.46 -11.25
C VAL A 39 -5.94 28.18 -10.79
N HIS A 40 -6.14 27.89 -9.51
CA HIS A 40 -7.40 27.44 -8.93
C HIS A 40 -7.96 28.40 -7.88
N LYS A 41 -8.15 29.68 -8.23
CA LYS A 41 -8.57 30.76 -7.31
C LYS A 41 -9.77 30.40 -6.41
N ARG A 42 -10.81 29.76 -6.97
CA ARG A 42 -12.01 29.40 -6.22
C ARG A 42 -11.79 28.22 -5.28
N ALA A 43 -11.06 27.20 -5.73
CA ALA A 43 -10.76 26.04 -4.90
C ALA A 43 -9.81 26.42 -3.76
N ALA A 44 -8.88 27.33 -4.00
CA ALA A 44 -7.94 27.83 -2.99
C ALA A 44 -8.64 28.47 -1.77
N LEU A 45 -9.83 29.06 -1.96
CA LEU A 45 -10.62 29.62 -0.86
C LEU A 45 -11.24 28.58 0.07
N GLN A 46 -11.25 27.31 -0.35
CA GLN A 46 -11.82 26.19 0.40
C GLN A 46 -10.75 25.34 1.10
N VAL A 47 -9.48 25.65 0.88
CA VAL A 47 -8.35 24.88 1.43
C VAL A 47 -7.66 25.70 2.52
N ASP A 48 -7.61 25.16 3.72
CA ASP A 48 -6.82 25.70 4.83
C ASP A 48 -5.36 25.23 4.69
N PHE A 49 -4.61 25.91 3.83
CA PHE A 49 -3.20 25.56 3.57
C PHE A 49 -2.33 25.54 4.82
N PRO A 50 -2.42 26.50 5.77
CA PRO A 50 -1.65 26.45 7.00
C PRO A 50 -1.90 25.17 7.79
N ARG A 51 -3.15 24.75 7.89
CA ARG A 51 -3.49 23.50 8.60
C ARG A 51 -2.99 22.25 7.87
N TRP A 52 -2.94 22.28 6.54
CA TRP A 52 -2.44 21.16 5.73
C TRP A 52 -0.91 21.03 5.74
N LEU A 53 -0.20 22.16 5.77
CA LEU A 53 1.25 22.20 5.62
C LEU A 53 1.97 22.21 6.95
N ASP A 54 1.45 22.96 7.92
CA ASP A 54 2.12 23.25 9.20
C ASP A 54 1.39 22.61 10.40
N GLY A 55 0.16 22.11 10.19
CA GLY A 55 -0.64 21.48 11.23
C GLY A 55 -0.06 20.14 11.68
N ALA A 56 -0.08 19.90 12.97
CA ALA A 56 0.31 18.59 13.53
C ALA A 56 -0.78 17.54 13.26
N GLY A 57 -0.34 16.31 12.97
CA GLY A 57 -1.23 15.16 12.74
C GLY A 57 -1.70 15.00 11.29
N VAL A 58 -2.76 14.24 11.12
CA VAL A 58 -3.36 13.99 9.80
C VAL A 58 -4.22 15.17 9.37
N PRO A 59 -4.14 15.62 8.11
CA PRO A 59 -5.02 16.67 7.59
C PRO A 59 -6.49 16.33 7.78
N PRO A 60 -7.38 17.34 8.00
CA PRO A 60 -8.77 17.13 8.38
C PRO A 60 -9.68 16.67 7.22
N TYR A 61 -9.12 16.31 6.10
CA TYR A 61 -9.86 15.84 4.93
C TYR A 61 -9.66 14.36 4.72
N GLU A 62 -10.73 13.62 4.78
CA GLU A 62 -10.78 12.20 4.45
C GLU A 62 -11.49 12.02 3.10
N PRO A 63 -10.78 11.61 2.04
CA PRO A 63 -11.39 11.41 0.74
C PRO A 63 -12.33 10.19 0.76
N GLU A 64 -13.50 10.31 0.13
CA GLU A 64 -14.37 9.16 -0.13
C GLU A 64 -13.68 8.26 -1.16
N THR A 65 -13.32 7.04 -0.77
CA THR A 65 -12.61 6.08 -1.60
C THR A 65 -13.31 4.71 -1.66
N PRO A 66 -14.55 4.63 -2.20
CA PRO A 66 -15.35 3.39 -2.13
C PRO A 66 -14.66 2.18 -2.79
N ALA A 67 -13.83 2.39 -3.81
CA ALA A 67 -13.04 1.31 -4.41
C ALA A 67 -11.91 0.83 -3.49
N CYS A 68 -11.31 1.73 -2.72
CA CYS A 68 -10.32 1.41 -1.70
C CYS A 68 -10.99 0.66 -0.55
N ASP A 69 -12.15 1.14 -0.07
CA ASP A 69 -12.92 0.52 1.02
C ASP A 69 -13.32 -0.92 0.67
N ALA A 70 -13.75 -1.18 -0.55
CA ALA A 70 -14.03 -2.53 -1.02
C ALA A 70 -12.79 -3.43 -1.05
N SER A 71 -11.63 -2.87 -1.42
CA SER A 71 -10.35 -3.60 -1.42
C SER A 71 -9.88 -3.92 0.00
N VAL A 72 -10.04 -2.98 0.93
CA VAL A 72 -9.76 -3.16 2.35
C VAL A 72 -10.64 -4.26 2.93
N ALA A 73 -11.96 -4.16 2.76
CA ALA A 73 -12.91 -5.18 3.23
C ALA A 73 -12.62 -6.58 2.65
N ALA A 74 -12.20 -6.65 1.39
CA ALA A 74 -11.81 -7.91 0.76
C ALA A 74 -10.54 -8.52 1.42
N CYS A 75 -9.58 -7.69 1.83
CA CYS A 75 -8.40 -8.13 2.55
C CYS A 75 -8.75 -8.64 3.95
N GLU A 76 -9.56 -7.90 4.69
CA GLU A 76 -10.01 -8.28 6.04
C GLU A 76 -10.76 -9.61 6.02
N ALA A 77 -11.73 -9.77 5.11
CA ALA A 77 -12.43 -11.04 4.92
C ALA A 77 -11.51 -12.20 4.50
N ALA A 78 -10.40 -11.91 3.83
CA ALA A 78 -9.42 -12.91 3.45
C ALA A 78 -8.51 -13.31 4.62
N VAL A 79 -8.22 -12.42 5.57
CA VAL A 79 -7.50 -12.74 6.81
C VAL A 79 -8.29 -13.78 7.61
N ASP A 80 -9.58 -13.56 7.79
CA ASP A 80 -10.45 -14.54 8.50
C ASP A 80 -10.48 -15.89 7.78
N ARG A 81 -10.53 -15.87 6.45
CA ARG A 81 -10.60 -17.08 5.64
C ARG A 81 -9.30 -17.87 5.57
N ILE A 82 -8.15 -17.24 5.80
CA ILE A 82 -6.85 -17.93 5.69
C ILE A 82 -6.75 -19.10 6.69
N GLN A 83 -7.42 -19.01 7.81
CA GLN A 83 -7.44 -20.07 8.83
C GLN A 83 -8.08 -21.38 8.32
N THR A 84 -8.98 -21.29 7.34
CA THR A 84 -9.74 -22.44 6.83
C THR A 84 -9.31 -22.86 5.42
N ASP A 85 -8.93 -21.92 4.55
CA ASP A 85 -8.60 -22.18 3.16
C ASP A 85 -7.51 -21.23 2.63
N GLY A 86 -6.30 -21.40 3.11
CA GLY A 86 -5.14 -20.61 2.70
C GLY A 86 -4.82 -20.74 1.21
N THR A 87 -5.04 -21.91 0.61
CA THR A 87 -4.81 -22.13 -0.83
C THR A 87 -5.68 -21.20 -1.68
N ARG A 88 -6.97 -21.13 -1.37
CA ARG A 88 -7.91 -20.27 -2.11
C ARG A 88 -7.60 -18.80 -1.91
N VAL A 89 -7.23 -18.40 -0.70
CA VAL A 89 -6.79 -17.03 -0.41
C VAL A 89 -5.55 -16.69 -1.23
N GLY A 90 -4.57 -17.59 -1.33
CA GLY A 90 -3.38 -17.39 -2.13
C GLY A 90 -3.65 -17.23 -3.62
N GLN A 91 -4.59 -18.01 -4.17
CA GLN A 91 -5.04 -17.87 -5.55
C GLN A 91 -5.74 -16.52 -5.78
N LEU A 92 -6.62 -16.10 -4.86
CA LEU A 92 -7.30 -14.81 -4.91
C LEU A 92 -6.29 -13.65 -4.83
N TRP A 93 -5.34 -13.71 -3.89
CA TRP A 93 -4.30 -12.72 -3.69
C TRP A 93 -3.50 -12.45 -4.98
N ARG A 94 -3.24 -13.46 -5.80
CA ARG A 94 -2.54 -13.30 -7.09
C ARG A 94 -3.29 -12.42 -8.10
N THR A 95 -4.59 -12.28 -7.96
CA THR A 95 -5.42 -11.44 -8.83
C THR A 95 -5.45 -9.98 -8.39
N TRP A 96 -5.01 -9.67 -7.16
CA TRP A 96 -5.05 -8.32 -6.61
C TRP A 96 -3.94 -7.42 -7.16
N PRO A 97 -4.13 -6.10 -7.21
CA PRO A 97 -3.06 -5.15 -7.50
C PRO A 97 -2.03 -5.11 -6.36
N THR A 98 -0.80 -4.72 -6.67
CA THR A 98 0.31 -4.72 -5.71
C THR A 98 0.02 -4.00 -4.39
N PRO A 99 -0.59 -2.81 -4.34
CA PRO A 99 -0.91 -2.15 -3.07
C PRO A 99 -1.84 -2.98 -2.19
N GLN A 100 -2.86 -3.63 -2.78
CA GLN A 100 -3.78 -4.50 -2.04
C GLN A 100 -3.07 -5.75 -1.52
N ARG A 101 -2.15 -6.32 -2.32
CA ARG A 101 -1.30 -7.44 -1.88
C ARG A 101 -0.43 -7.07 -0.69
N ALA A 102 0.21 -5.90 -0.74
CA ALA A 102 1.05 -5.40 0.34
C ALA A 102 0.23 -5.18 1.61
N TYR A 103 -0.91 -4.51 1.50
CA TYR A 103 -1.81 -4.28 2.63
C TYR A 103 -2.27 -5.57 3.31
N PHE A 104 -2.62 -6.59 2.53
CA PHE A 104 -3.00 -7.90 3.09
C PHE A 104 -1.85 -8.54 3.88
N LEU A 105 -0.61 -8.47 3.38
CA LEU A 105 0.54 -8.97 4.13
C LEU A 105 0.79 -8.16 5.40
N ASP A 106 0.57 -6.84 5.37
CA ASP A 106 0.65 -5.97 6.55
C ASP A 106 -0.40 -6.35 7.61
N LEU A 107 -1.63 -6.68 7.19
CA LEU A 107 -2.66 -7.19 8.10
C LEU A 107 -2.24 -8.52 8.75
N LEU A 108 -1.72 -9.47 7.96
CA LEU A 108 -1.20 -10.72 8.49
C LEU A 108 -0.07 -10.49 9.48
N CYS A 109 0.87 -9.59 9.17
CA CYS A 109 1.98 -9.24 10.05
C CYS A 109 1.53 -8.51 11.33
N GLY A 110 0.44 -7.75 11.27
CA GLY A 110 -0.13 -7.03 12.41
C GLY A 110 -0.90 -7.92 13.39
N THR A 111 -1.31 -9.11 12.99
CA THR A 111 -1.98 -10.08 13.87
C THR A 111 -0.92 -10.83 14.67
N PRO A 112 -0.85 -10.66 16.01
CA PRO A 112 0.16 -11.37 16.78
C PRO A 112 -0.09 -12.88 16.69
N PRO A 113 0.97 -13.71 16.60
CA PRO A 113 0.82 -15.16 16.72
C PRO A 113 0.35 -15.50 18.14
N GLU A 114 -0.41 -16.57 18.25
CA GLU A 114 -0.68 -17.13 19.57
C GLU A 114 0.65 -17.67 20.16
N ASP A 115 0.92 -17.36 21.42
CA ASP A 115 2.16 -17.73 22.10
C ASP A 115 2.39 -19.25 21.98
N ASP A 116 3.58 -19.64 21.45
CA ASP A 116 4.03 -21.00 21.24
C ASP A 116 3.18 -21.90 20.31
N ALA A 117 2.18 -21.38 19.62
CA ALA A 117 1.46 -22.12 18.61
C ALA A 117 2.30 -22.35 17.36
N ALA A 118 2.28 -23.58 16.85
CA ALA A 118 2.86 -23.86 15.53
C ALA A 118 2.13 -23.02 14.47
N PRO A 119 2.87 -22.50 13.45
CA PRO A 119 2.23 -21.70 12.40
C PRO A 119 1.11 -22.50 11.74
N PRO A 120 -0.06 -21.87 11.49
CA PRO A 120 -1.19 -22.56 10.90
C PRO A 120 -0.81 -23.19 9.55
N ALA A 121 -1.13 -24.46 9.34
CA ALA A 121 -0.88 -25.17 8.08
C ALA A 121 -1.46 -24.41 6.88
N GLN A 122 -2.54 -23.68 7.09
CA GLN A 122 -3.18 -22.86 6.08
C GLN A 122 -2.37 -21.62 5.69
N LEU A 123 -1.52 -21.10 6.57
CA LEU A 123 -0.61 -20.01 6.24
C LEU A 123 0.48 -20.47 5.26
N TYR A 124 1.01 -21.68 5.45
CA TYR A 124 1.92 -22.30 4.47
C TYR A 124 1.23 -22.53 3.12
N ALA A 125 -0.01 -23.04 3.16
CA ALA A 125 -0.80 -23.26 1.95
C ALA A 125 -1.03 -21.94 1.18
N PHE A 126 -1.29 -20.83 1.89
CA PHE A 126 -1.37 -19.50 1.33
C PHE A 126 -0.05 -19.07 0.69
N CYS A 127 1.06 -19.10 1.42
CA CYS A 127 2.36 -18.64 0.93
C CYS A 127 2.76 -19.37 -0.37
N ARG A 128 2.52 -20.69 -0.42
CA ARG A 128 2.77 -21.51 -1.62
C ARG A 128 1.85 -21.15 -2.77
N ALA A 129 0.54 -21.05 -2.53
CA ALA A 129 -0.44 -20.71 -3.57
C ALA A 129 -0.27 -19.28 -4.09
N ALA A 130 0.14 -18.35 -3.24
CA ALA A 130 0.47 -16.97 -3.59
C ALA A 130 1.76 -16.86 -4.43
N GLY A 131 2.67 -17.82 -4.30
CA GLY A 131 3.98 -17.80 -4.97
C GLY A 131 4.90 -16.71 -4.40
N LEU A 132 4.86 -16.50 -3.09
CA LEU A 132 5.59 -15.42 -2.42
C LEU A 132 7.11 -15.60 -2.53
N SER A 133 7.61 -16.84 -2.46
CA SER A 133 9.02 -17.18 -2.64
C SER A 133 9.56 -16.80 -4.02
N ASP A 134 8.69 -16.75 -5.04
CA ASP A 134 9.06 -16.41 -6.42
C ASP A 134 8.87 -14.94 -6.75
N SER A 135 8.42 -14.13 -5.80
CA SER A 135 8.16 -12.71 -6.01
C SER A 135 9.46 -11.96 -6.35
N ARG A 136 9.40 -11.14 -7.41
CA ARG A 136 10.48 -10.20 -7.77
C ARG A 136 10.21 -8.79 -7.25
N ASN A 137 9.10 -8.57 -6.57
CA ASN A 137 8.76 -7.30 -5.96
C ASN A 137 9.36 -7.24 -4.55
N GLY A 138 10.38 -6.37 -4.37
CA GLY A 138 11.10 -6.23 -3.09
C GLY A 138 10.20 -5.88 -1.92
N GLU A 139 9.15 -5.08 -2.15
CA GLU A 139 8.18 -4.71 -1.12
C GLU A 139 7.38 -5.92 -0.60
N LEU A 140 6.90 -6.77 -1.50
CA LEU A 140 6.17 -7.98 -1.15
C LEU A 140 7.11 -9.02 -0.52
N THR A 141 8.33 -9.12 -1.03
CA THR A 141 9.34 -10.04 -0.51
C THR A 141 9.76 -9.68 0.92
N MET A 142 9.94 -8.38 1.20
CA MET A 142 10.26 -7.92 2.56
C MET A 142 9.15 -8.26 3.55
N ARG A 143 7.89 -8.01 3.20
CA ARG A 143 6.73 -8.35 4.05
C ARG A 143 6.60 -9.86 4.25
N TRP A 144 6.84 -10.63 3.20
CA TRP A 144 6.87 -12.08 3.32
C TRP A 144 7.99 -12.57 4.25
N ALA A 145 9.19 -11.99 4.14
CA ALA A 145 10.29 -12.32 5.04
C ALA A 145 9.95 -12.01 6.51
N LEU A 146 9.31 -10.88 6.78
CA LEU A 146 8.84 -10.54 8.12
C LEU A 146 7.80 -11.54 8.64
N LEU A 147 6.85 -11.96 7.80
CA LEU A 147 5.85 -12.97 8.13
C LEU A 147 6.50 -14.31 8.47
N VAL A 148 7.48 -14.74 7.66
CA VAL A 148 8.25 -15.97 7.88
C VAL A 148 8.98 -15.94 9.21
N LEU A 149 9.67 -14.83 9.51
CA LEU A 149 10.45 -14.68 10.76
C LEU A 149 9.52 -14.64 11.97
N ARG A 150 8.41 -13.92 11.88
CA ARG A 150 7.45 -13.78 12.98
C ARG A 150 6.80 -15.13 13.33
N ASP A 151 6.31 -15.84 12.33
CA ASP A 151 5.56 -17.09 12.53
C ASP A 151 6.48 -18.32 12.55
N ARG A 152 7.81 -18.12 12.53
CA ARG A 152 8.81 -19.20 12.52
C ARG A 152 8.50 -20.24 11.43
N LEU A 153 8.04 -19.76 10.26
CA LEU A 153 7.75 -20.65 9.15
C LEU A 153 9.01 -21.40 8.73
N GLU A 154 8.94 -22.73 8.70
CA GLU A 154 10.01 -23.55 8.14
C GLU A 154 10.09 -23.31 6.64
N LEU A 155 11.17 -22.71 6.20
CA LEU A 155 11.46 -22.52 4.78
C LEU A 155 12.20 -23.74 4.23
N LYS A 156 11.96 -24.03 2.96
CA LYS A 156 12.84 -24.92 2.22
C LYS A 156 14.20 -24.24 2.01
N ASP A 157 15.24 -25.02 1.92
CA ASP A 157 16.60 -24.51 1.68
C ASP A 157 16.68 -23.53 0.50
N GLU A 158 15.93 -23.80 -0.57
CA GLU A 158 15.82 -22.93 -1.76
C GLU A 158 15.22 -21.55 -1.43
N ASP A 159 14.28 -21.47 -0.52
CA ASP A 159 13.64 -20.23 -0.10
C ASP A 159 14.53 -19.44 0.86
N VAL A 160 15.30 -20.13 1.69
CA VAL A 160 16.33 -19.54 2.58
C VAL A 160 17.43 -18.90 1.74
N GLU A 161 17.95 -19.59 0.73
CA GLU A 161 18.96 -19.06 -0.19
C GLU A 161 18.45 -17.80 -0.92
N ARG A 162 17.20 -17.79 -1.37
CA ARG A 162 16.59 -16.63 -2.02
C ARG A 162 16.46 -15.43 -1.11
N LEU A 163 16.04 -15.62 0.14
CA LEU A 163 15.98 -14.55 1.13
C LEU A 163 17.38 -14.00 1.43
N TRP A 164 18.39 -14.87 1.51
CA TRP A 164 19.77 -14.45 1.73
C TRP A 164 20.28 -13.57 0.58
N VAL A 165 20.12 -14.01 -0.67
CA VAL A 165 20.51 -13.21 -1.86
C VAL A 165 19.79 -11.88 -1.94
N LEU A 166 18.55 -11.79 -1.46
CA LEU A 166 17.80 -10.53 -1.43
C LEU A 166 18.30 -9.59 -0.33
N SER A 167 18.72 -10.14 0.82
CA SER A 167 19.28 -9.31 1.91
C SER A 167 20.63 -8.69 1.56
N GLU A 168 21.42 -9.29 0.67
CA GLU A 168 22.69 -8.75 0.18
C GLU A 168 22.52 -7.61 -0.85
N ARG A 169 21.31 -7.42 -1.38
CA ARG A 169 20.99 -6.41 -2.40
C ARG A 169 20.27 -5.19 -1.86
N LEU A 170 19.95 -5.18 -0.58
CA LEU A 170 19.33 -4.06 0.16
C LEU A 170 20.39 -3.28 0.94
#